data_f19350223306bec6f825fc22c6841bbd
#
_entry.id   f19350223306bec6f825fc22c6841bbd
#
_cell.length_a   1.000
_cell.length_b   1.000
_cell.length_c   1.000
_cell.angle_alpha   90.00
_cell.angle_beta   90.00
_cell.angle_gamma   90.00
#
_symmetry.space_group_name_H-M   'P 1'
#
loop_
_entity.id
_entity.type
_entity.pdbx_description
1 polymer ?
#
loop_
_entity_poly.entity_id
_entity_poly.type
_entity_poly.pdbx_seq_one_letter_code
_entity_poly.pdbx_strand_id
1 'polypeptide(L)'
;MFDPLHSGSVSVNAGSDNRTFSSVVLDRIEDSAADSLVFGNLGIRYYKHFYFAAAVKRELLNGLELSVGTKYHRRSIVGHRTEEAVDARLKDVYRQLAPHVSIVWQPRMYYYVKEGRKVNIGSRMPRLSLDVEQGVGRLFASDGIYTRAEADVQYSLQMGGDARLYLRAGGGGFFHTDDVYFADYAFLRENNLPVERSDELGGVFQLLDSEWYNAAKKYFRLHATYESPFFVVQRLFPKARLVENERLYANVLIMSHLTPYSELGYGIGTPYVDAGFFVSAKNLKFHSVGYKITVSLFGD
;
A
#
# COMPACT_ATOMS: atom_id res chain seq x y z
N MET A 1 -0.97 -19.02 18.10
CA MET A 1 -0.19 -18.08 18.94
C MET A 1 0.59 -18.93 19.95
N PHE A 2 1.90 -18.75 20.05
CA PHE A 2 2.76 -19.58 20.90
C PHE A 2 3.37 -18.80 22.08
N ASP A 3 3.35 -17.48 22.08
CA ASP A 3 3.84 -16.61 23.15
C ASP A 3 2.87 -15.42 23.33
N PRO A 4 1.83 -15.59 24.18
CA PRO A 4 0.78 -14.59 24.30
C PRO A 4 1.23 -13.24 24.86
N LEU A 5 2.29 -13.24 25.67
CA LEU A 5 2.84 -12.02 26.27
C LEU A 5 3.75 -11.22 25.31
N HIS A 6 4.33 -11.90 24.33
CA HIS A 6 5.16 -11.29 23.29
C HIS A 6 4.52 -11.36 21.90
N SER A 7 3.19 -11.55 21.85
CA SER A 7 2.41 -11.59 20.60
C SER A 7 2.97 -12.58 19.56
N GLY A 8 3.55 -13.69 20.05
CA GLY A 8 4.15 -14.72 19.21
C GLY A 8 3.12 -15.43 18.34
N SER A 9 3.32 -15.45 17.03
CA SER A 9 2.44 -16.12 16.08
C SER A 9 3.23 -16.79 14.97
N VAL A 10 2.66 -17.87 14.44
CA VAL A 10 3.09 -18.52 13.20
C VAL A 10 1.95 -18.38 12.21
N SER A 11 2.25 -17.95 11.01
CA SER A 11 1.31 -17.89 9.90
C SER A 11 1.80 -18.75 8.75
N VAL A 12 0.87 -19.50 8.13
CA VAL A 12 1.12 -20.25 6.92
C VAL A 12 -0.03 -19.96 5.97
N ASN A 13 0.27 -19.49 4.78
CA ASN A 13 -0.70 -19.15 3.76
C ASN A 13 -0.32 -19.88 2.46
N ALA A 14 -1.30 -20.44 1.79
CA ALA A 14 -1.13 -21.04 0.48
C ALA A 14 -2.36 -20.77 -0.36
N GLY A 15 -2.18 -20.58 -1.65
CA GLY A 15 -3.29 -20.33 -2.56
C GLY A 15 -2.89 -20.45 -4.02
N SER A 16 -3.92 -20.46 -4.86
CA SER A 16 -3.75 -20.42 -6.31
C SER A 16 -4.85 -19.54 -6.89
N ASP A 17 -4.44 -18.51 -7.64
CA ASP A 17 -5.31 -17.55 -8.27
C ASP A 17 -4.84 -17.27 -9.71
N ASN A 18 -5.69 -16.61 -10.48
CA ASN A 18 -5.31 -16.05 -11.77
C ASN A 18 -5.22 -14.53 -11.60
N ARG A 19 -4.08 -13.97 -11.97
CA ARG A 19 -3.82 -12.53 -11.88
C ARG A 19 -3.61 -11.92 -13.24
N THR A 20 -4.01 -10.68 -13.40
CA THR A 20 -3.74 -9.91 -14.61
C THR A 20 -2.29 -9.46 -14.65
N PHE A 21 -1.73 -9.34 -15.85
CA PHE A 21 -0.36 -8.84 -16.05
C PHE A 21 -0.23 -7.37 -15.75
N SER A 22 -1.30 -6.60 -15.88
CA SER A 22 -1.31 -5.16 -15.73
C SER A 22 -2.45 -4.72 -14.84
N SER A 23 -2.16 -3.84 -13.91
CA SER A 23 -3.16 -3.11 -13.13
C SER A 23 -3.95 -2.11 -13.98
N VAL A 24 -3.42 -1.68 -15.12
CA VAL A 24 -4.13 -0.86 -16.13
C VAL A 24 -5.46 -1.48 -16.55
N VAL A 25 -5.56 -2.81 -16.51
CA VAL A 25 -6.82 -3.50 -16.80
C VAL A 25 -7.88 -3.18 -15.76
N LEU A 26 -7.52 -3.11 -14.49
CA LEU A 26 -8.45 -2.75 -13.41
C LEU A 26 -8.91 -1.29 -13.57
N ASP A 27 -7.98 -0.38 -13.86
CA ASP A 27 -8.29 1.02 -14.10
C ASP A 27 -9.25 1.17 -15.30
N ARG A 28 -9.00 0.44 -16.41
CA ARG A 28 -9.89 0.43 -17.58
C ARG A 28 -11.26 -0.18 -17.31
N ILE A 29 -11.33 -1.21 -16.45
CA ILE A 29 -12.61 -1.79 -16.02
C ILE A 29 -13.39 -0.77 -15.19
N GLU A 30 -12.72 -0.03 -14.32
CA GLU A 30 -13.35 1.02 -13.50
C GLU A 30 -13.82 2.20 -14.36
N ASP A 31 -13.01 2.65 -15.31
CA ASP A 31 -13.36 3.72 -16.25
C ASP A 31 -14.50 3.31 -17.21
N SER A 32 -14.59 2.03 -17.56
CA SER A 32 -15.61 1.49 -18.46
C SER A 32 -16.82 0.91 -17.73
N ALA A 33 -16.96 1.14 -16.45
CA ALA A 33 -18.07 0.60 -15.63
C ALA A 33 -19.49 1.00 -16.10
N ALA A 34 -19.59 2.01 -16.98
CA ALA A 34 -20.84 2.37 -17.64
C ALA A 34 -21.21 1.44 -18.80
N ASP A 35 -20.25 0.76 -19.45
CA ASP A 35 -20.47 -0.12 -20.59
C ASP A 35 -20.03 -1.56 -20.30
N SER A 36 -20.67 -2.18 -19.34
CA SER A 36 -20.34 -3.45 -18.67
C SER A 36 -20.28 -4.70 -19.55
N LEU A 37 -20.28 -4.62 -20.86
CA LEU A 37 -20.53 -5.78 -21.71
C LEU A 37 -19.43 -6.13 -22.72
N VAL A 38 -18.26 -5.51 -22.68
CA VAL A 38 -17.19 -5.78 -23.66
C VAL A 38 -15.93 -6.38 -23.04
N PHE A 39 -16.07 -7.23 -22.03
CA PHE A 39 -14.93 -7.98 -21.48
C PHE A 39 -14.16 -8.81 -22.52
N GLY A 40 -14.83 -9.26 -23.59
CA GLY A 40 -14.20 -10.05 -24.66
C GLY A 40 -13.15 -9.30 -25.49
N ASN A 41 -13.21 -7.98 -25.55
CA ASN A 41 -12.32 -7.16 -26.39
C ASN A 41 -11.15 -6.53 -25.62
N LEU A 42 -11.09 -6.68 -24.30
CA LEU A 42 -10.06 -6.04 -23.49
C LEU A 42 -8.66 -6.69 -23.60
N GLY A 43 -8.53 -7.81 -24.29
CA GLY A 43 -7.24 -8.50 -24.46
C GLY A 43 -6.54 -8.79 -23.12
N ILE A 44 -7.33 -9.08 -22.08
CA ILE A 44 -6.84 -9.26 -20.72
C ILE A 44 -5.92 -10.48 -20.69
N ARG A 45 -4.68 -10.27 -20.31
CA ARG A 45 -3.69 -11.35 -20.16
C ARG A 45 -3.60 -11.75 -18.71
N TYR A 46 -3.70 -13.04 -18.47
CA TYR A 46 -3.63 -13.61 -17.13
C TYR A 46 -2.38 -14.45 -17.00
N TYR A 47 -1.85 -14.52 -15.77
CA TYR A 47 -0.94 -15.55 -15.36
C TYR A 47 -1.55 -16.34 -14.20
N LYS A 48 -1.33 -17.64 -14.20
CA LYS A 48 -1.66 -18.50 -13.07
C LYS A 48 -0.61 -18.29 -12.00
N HIS A 49 -1.05 -18.00 -10.80
CA HIS A 49 -0.22 -17.73 -9.65
C HIS A 49 -0.51 -18.75 -8.56
N PHE A 50 0.48 -19.52 -8.21
CA PHE A 50 0.47 -20.37 -7.01
C PHE A 50 1.43 -19.73 -6.00
N TYR A 51 1.02 -19.65 -4.76
CA TYR A 51 1.88 -19.12 -3.70
C TYR A 51 1.80 -19.95 -2.43
N PHE A 52 2.91 -19.97 -1.73
CA PHE A 52 3.05 -20.48 -0.39
C PHE A 52 3.86 -19.46 0.42
N ALA A 53 3.42 -19.12 1.61
CA ALA A 53 4.12 -18.21 2.51
C ALA A 53 4.06 -18.75 3.94
N ALA A 54 5.19 -18.71 4.62
CA ALA A 54 5.29 -19.04 6.03
C ALA A 54 6.08 -17.96 6.75
N ALA A 55 5.59 -17.52 7.91
CA ALA A 55 6.26 -16.51 8.72
C ALA A 55 6.07 -16.76 10.22
N VAL A 56 7.07 -16.40 10.97
CA VAL A 56 7.07 -16.35 12.43
C VAL A 56 7.22 -14.89 12.84
N LYS A 57 6.33 -14.43 13.70
CA LYS A 57 6.28 -13.08 14.22
C LYS A 57 6.37 -13.12 15.74
N ARG A 58 7.14 -12.22 16.33
CA ARG A 58 7.28 -12.08 17.76
C ARG A 58 7.64 -10.65 18.14
N GLU A 59 7.08 -10.17 19.22
CA GLU A 59 7.51 -8.93 19.86
C GLU A 59 8.77 -9.22 20.69
N LEU A 60 9.89 -8.59 20.36
CA LEU A 60 11.18 -8.78 21.04
C LEU A 60 11.30 -7.87 22.26
N LEU A 61 10.87 -6.63 22.14
CA LEU A 61 10.81 -5.63 23.20
C LEU A 61 9.45 -4.93 23.08
N ASN A 62 9.06 -4.20 24.13
CA ASN A 62 7.79 -3.49 24.12
C ASN A 62 7.66 -2.55 22.90
N GLY A 63 6.74 -2.89 21.99
CA GLY A 63 6.52 -2.18 20.75
C GLY A 63 7.55 -2.47 19.64
N LEU A 64 8.51 -3.39 19.84
CA LEU A 64 9.44 -3.85 18.81
C LEU A 64 9.06 -5.26 18.35
N GLU A 65 8.58 -5.37 17.17
CA GLU A 65 8.08 -6.58 16.56
C GLU A 65 9.01 -7.03 15.42
N LEU A 66 9.43 -8.29 15.44
CA LEU A 66 10.19 -8.94 14.38
C LEU A 66 9.32 -10.00 13.70
N SER A 67 9.28 -9.99 12.39
CA SER A 67 8.72 -11.05 11.57
C SER A 67 9.81 -11.60 10.66
N VAL A 68 9.96 -12.92 10.63
CA VAL A 68 10.87 -13.63 9.73
C VAL A 68 10.07 -14.67 8.99
N GLY A 69 10.20 -14.70 7.67
CA GLY A 69 9.42 -15.62 6.87
C GLY A 69 10.05 -15.91 5.51
N THR A 70 9.33 -16.68 4.74
CA THR A 70 9.66 -16.95 3.35
C THR A 70 8.40 -17.04 2.50
N LYS A 71 8.51 -16.59 1.27
CA LYS A 71 7.45 -16.66 0.26
C LYS A 71 7.98 -17.47 -0.91
N TYR A 72 7.15 -18.38 -1.41
CA TYR A 72 7.40 -19.07 -2.66
C TYR A 72 6.27 -18.77 -3.64
N HIS A 73 6.62 -18.31 -4.82
CA HIS A 73 5.68 -18.00 -5.89
C HIS A 73 6.03 -18.84 -7.14
N ARG A 74 5.00 -19.37 -7.76
CA ARG A 74 5.11 -19.96 -9.10
C ARG A 74 4.09 -19.29 -9.99
N ARG A 75 4.56 -18.60 -11.03
CA ARG A 75 3.74 -17.88 -12.00
C ARG A 75 3.91 -18.55 -13.35
N SER A 76 2.82 -18.84 -14.04
CA SER A 76 2.82 -19.43 -15.38
C SER A 76 1.85 -18.66 -16.28
N ILE A 77 2.29 -18.38 -17.51
CA ILE A 77 1.47 -17.69 -18.50
C ILE A 77 0.29 -18.59 -18.88
N VAL A 78 -0.90 -18.00 -18.96
CA VAL A 78 -2.12 -18.69 -19.41
C VAL A 78 -2.52 -18.15 -20.79
N GLY A 79 -2.67 -19.03 -21.76
CA GLY A 79 -3.05 -18.67 -23.12
C GLY A 79 -1.88 -18.68 -24.12
N HIS A 80 -2.21 -18.56 -25.41
CA HIS A 80 -1.20 -18.55 -26.48
C HIS A 80 -0.43 -17.21 -26.47
N ARG A 81 0.88 -17.28 -26.68
CA ARG A 81 1.69 -16.11 -27.01
C ARG A 81 1.14 -15.47 -28.28
N THR A 82 0.50 -14.36 -28.17
CA THR A 82 0.35 -13.46 -29.31
C THR A 82 1.68 -12.71 -29.47
N GLU A 83 2.28 -12.82 -30.66
CA GLU A 83 3.65 -12.39 -30.97
C GLU A 83 3.97 -10.91 -30.74
N GLU A 84 2.99 -10.07 -30.48
CA GLU A 84 3.15 -8.62 -30.55
C GLU A 84 3.45 -7.89 -29.22
N ALA A 85 3.45 -8.54 -28.07
CA ALA A 85 3.59 -7.76 -26.83
C ALA A 85 4.17 -8.48 -25.63
N VAL A 86 4.73 -9.64 -25.76
CA VAL A 86 5.46 -10.26 -24.66
C VAL A 86 6.93 -10.05 -24.93
N ASP A 87 7.55 -9.21 -24.15
CA ASP A 87 9.00 -9.08 -24.10
C ASP A 87 9.58 -10.52 -24.11
N ALA A 88 10.44 -10.82 -25.06
CA ALA A 88 11.06 -12.14 -25.24
C ALA A 88 11.79 -12.65 -23.98
N ARG A 89 11.90 -11.82 -22.97
CA ARG A 89 12.47 -12.10 -21.65
C ARG A 89 11.50 -12.75 -20.66
N LEU A 90 10.18 -12.79 -20.95
CA LEU A 90 9.23 -13.43 -20.03
C LEU A 90 9.34 -14.94 -20.14
N LYS A 91 9.70 -15.59 -19.04
CA LYS A 91 9.72 -17.05 -18.92
C LYS A 91 8.28 -17.58 -18.87
N ASP A 92 8.02 -18.71 -19.53
CA ASP A 92 6.69 -19.37 -19.50
C ASP A 92 6.28 -19.75 -18.07
N VAL A 93 7.26 -20.12 -17.26
CA VAL A 93 7.11 -20.40 -15.84
C VAL A 93 8.22 -19.68 -15.09
N TYR A 94 7.83 -18.81 -14.19
CA TYR A 94 8.74 -18.12 -13.28
C TYR A 94 8.50 -18.58 -11.85
N ARG A 95 9.55 -18.98 -11.17
CA ARG A 95 9.53 -19.43 -9.79
C ARG A 95 10.37 -18.49 -8.95
N GLN A 96 9.91 -18.20 -7.76
CA GLN A 96 10.58 -17.30 -6.86
C GLN A 96 10.53 -17.84 -5.43
N LEU A 97 11.68 -17.93 -4.81
CA LEU A 97 11.82 -18.13 -3.38
C LEU A 97 12.36 -16.83 -2.79
N ALA A 98 11.63 -16.25 -1.85
CA ALA A 98 11.95 -14.95 -1.25
C ALA A 98 11.84 -15.00 0.28
N PRO A 99 12.92 -15.33 1.00
CA PRO A 99 13.00 -15.06 2.42
C PRO A 99 12.88 -13.55 2.67
N HIS A 100 12.18 -13.19 3.76
CA HIS A 100 12.00 -11.80 4.15
C HIS A 100 12.10 -11.62 5.66
N VAL A 101 12.51 -10.43 6.06
CA VAL A 101 12.58 -9.97 7.42
C VAL A 101 11.86 -8.63 7.50
N SER A 102 10.92 -8.52 8.43
CA SER A 102 10.21 -7.27 8.70
C SER A 102 10.36 -6.89 10.16
N ILE A 103 10.68 -5.64 10.40
CA ILE A 103 10.81 -5.04 11.72
C ILE A 103 9.81 -3.89 11.81
N VAL A 104 8.97 -3.90 12.84
CA VAL A 104 8.08 -2.79 13.18
C VAL A 104 8.39 -2.34 14.58
N TRP A 105 8.67 -1.05 14.75
CA TRP A 105 8.99 -0.49 16.04
C TRP A 105 8.16 0.77 16.33
N GLN A 106 7.42 0.71 17.43
CA GLN A 106 6.73 1.86 17.99
C GLN A 106 7.09 1.98 19.47
N PRO A 107 8.08 2.83 19.82
CA PRO A 107 8.57 2.97 21.18
C PRO A 107 7.47 3.37 22.17
N ARG A 108 7.68 3.06 23.45
CA ARG A 108 6.74 3.43 24.53
C ARG A 108 5.31 2.99 24.29
N MET A 109 5.13 1.77 23.79
CA MET A 109 3.82 1.16 23.59
C MET A 109 3.10 0.98 24.92
N TYR A 110 1.92 1.56 25.07
CA TYR A 110 1.01 1.28 26.18
C TYR A 110 0.28 -0.02 25.91
N TYR A 111 0.16 -0.84 26.94
CA TYR A 111 -0.53 -2.12 26.82
C TYR A 111 -1.18 -2.52 28.14
N TYR A 112 -2.13 -3.43 28.09
CA TYR A 112 -2.65 -4.15 29.24
C TYR A 112 -2.62 -5.66 28.98
N VAL A 113 -2.75 -6.43 30.05
CA VAL A 113 -2.83 -7.90 29.93
C VAL A 113 -4.26 -8.32 30.23
N LYS A 114 -4.88 -9.00 29.26
CA LYS A 114 -6.21 -9.59 29.40
C LYS A 114 -6.12 -11.09 29.11
N GLU A 115 -6.58 -11.91 30.05
CA GLU A 115 -6.57 -13.38 29.94
C GLU A 115 -5.20 -13.96 29.58
N GLY A 116 -4.14 -13.41 30.17
CA GLY A 116 -2.74 -13.82 29.88
C GLY A 116 -2.20 -13.37 28.52
N ARG A 117 -2.92 -12.51 27.79
CA ARG A 117 -2.48 -11.96 26.50
C ARG A 117 -2.18 -10.48 26.63
N LYS A 118 -1.08 -10.06 26.04
CA LYS A 118 -0.76 -8.65 25.89
C LYS A 118 -1.65 -8.03 24.82
N VAL A 119 -2.32 -6.93 25.14
CA VAL A 119 -3.13 -6.12 24.22
C VAL A 119 -2.52 -4.73 24.15
N ASN A 120 -1.96 -4.39 22.99
CA ASN A 120 -1.39 -3.08 22.75
C ASN A 120 -2.50 -2.05 22.54
N ILE A 121 -2.42 -0.91 23.23
CA ILE A 121 -3.38 0.20 23.13
C ILE A 121 -2.90 1.22 22.08
N GLY A 122 -1.61 1.55 22.09
CA GLY A 122 -1.02 2.53 21.21
C GLY A 122 0.19 3.22 21.83
N SER A 123 0.78 4.13 21.07
CA SER A 123 1.90 4.96 21.51
C SER A 123 1.80 6.34 20.85
N ARG A 124 2.30 7.35 21.55
CA ARG A 124 2.46 8.71 21.00
C ARG A 124 3.76 8.89 20.20
N MET A 125 4.57 7.85 20.13
CA MET A 125 5.85 7.87 19.39
C MET A 125 5.63 7.49 17.93
N PRO A 126 6.54 7.90 17.02
CA PRO A 126 6.50 7.46 15.63
C PRO A 126 6.52 5.92 15.53
N ARG A 127 5.81 5.38 14.55
CA ARG A 127 5.90 4.00 14.15
C ARG A 127 6.90 3.90 12.99
N LEU A 128 7.92 3.09 13.17
CA LEU A 128 8.97 2.81 12.20
C LEU A 128 8.78 1.39 11.67
N SER A 129 8.92 1.20 10.37
CA SER A 129 8.96 -0.13 9.78
C SER A 129 10.11 -0.27 8.79
N LEU A 130 10.69 -1.45 8.76
CA LEU A 130 11.72 -1.86 7.80
C LEU A 130 11.34 -3.25 7.30
N ASP A 131 11.29 -3.43 6.00
CA ASP A 131 11.06 -4.71 5.33
C ASP A 131 12.21 -4.98 4.36
N VAL A 132 12.81 -6.16 4.44
CA VAL A 132 13.88 -6.61 3.56
C VAL A 132 13.51 -8.00 3.04
N GLU A 133 13.50 -8.12 1.72
CA GLU A 133 13.20 -9.35 1.01
C GLU A 133 14.34 -9.69 0.05
N GLN A 134 14.77 -10.95 0.05
CA GLN A 134 15.84 -11.45 -0.79
C GLN A 134 15.30 -12.52 -1.74
N GLY A 135 15.27 -12.25 -3.04
CA GLY A 135 15.07 -13.27 -4.05
C GLY A 135 16.29 -14.19 -4.12
N VAL A 136 16.10 -15.49 -3.90
CA VAL A 136 17.18 -16.48 -3.90
C VAL A 136 17.07 -17.33 -5.15
N GLY A 137 17.99 -17.15 -6.09
CA GLY A 137 18.06 -17.95 -7.31
C GLY A 137 18.57 -19.38 -7.07
N ARG A 138 18.24 -20.28 -7.98
CA ARG A 138 18.66 -21.69 -8.04
C ARG A 138 18.07 -22.62 -6.97
N LEU A 139 17.75 -22.15 -5.78
CA LEU A 139 17.16 -22.98 -4.72
C LEU A 139 15.68 -23.23 -5.04
N PHE A 140 15.21 -24.49 -4.97
CA PHE A 140 13.87 -24.92 -5.36
C PHE A 140 13.46 -24.48 -6.78
N ALA A 141 14.44 -24.49 -7.69
CA ALA A 141 14.28 -24.01 -9.06
C ALA A 141 13.78 -22.55 -9.15
N SER A 142 14.14 -21.72 -8.17
CA SER A 142 13.85 -20.30 -8.16
C SER A 142 14.68 -19.57 -9.19
N ASP A 143 14.03 -18.67 -9.92
CA ASP A 143 14.63 -17.84 -10.97
C ASP A 143 15.04 -16.46 -10.43
N GLY A 144 14.31 -15.92 -9.45
CA GLY A 144 14.46 -14.54 -9.00
C GLY A 144 15.74 -14.28 -8.20
N ILE A 145 16.52 -13.29 -8.62
CA ILE A 145 17.74 -12.82 -7.93
C ILE A 145 17.63 -11.32 -7.75
N TYR A 146 17.26 -10.88 -6.54
CA TYR A 146 17.18 -9.46 -6.18
C TYR A 146 17.22 -9.28 -4.67
N THR A 147 17.50 -8.07 -4.24
CA THR A 147 17.28 -7.61 -2.87
C THR A 147 16.32 -6.43 -2.91
N ARG A 148 15.21 -6.50 -2.18
CA ARG A 148 14.29 -5.40 -1.98
C ARG A 148 14.38 -4.93 -0.54
N ALA A 149 14.46 -3.62 -0.33
CA ALA A 149 14.38 -3.02 1.00
C ALA A 149 13.42 -1.83 0.97
N GLU A 150 12.55 -1.76 1.97
CA GLU A 150 11.58 -0.68 2.15
C GLU A 150 11.60 -0.21 3.61
N ALA A 151 11.52 1.11 3.81
CA ALA A 151 11.40 1.72 5.13
C ALA A 151 10.25 2.73 5.13
N ASP A 152 9.51 2.79 6.23
CA ASP A 152 8.36 3.68 6.40
C ASP A 152 8.31 4.24 7.82
N VAL A 153 7.96 5.51 7.95
CA VAL A 153 7.78 6.23 9.21
C VAL A 153 6.39 6.83 9.22
N GLN A 154 5.62 6.54 10.26
CA GLN A 154 4.29 7.10 10.47
C GLN A 154 4.27 7.85 11.80
N TYR A 155 3.72 9.06 11.81
CA TYR A 155 3.63 9.87 13.01
C TYR A 155 2.33 10.66 13.06
N SER A 156 1.68 10.65 14.22
CA SER A 156 0.50 11.46 14.50
C SER A 156 0.82 12.46 15.59
N LEU A 157 0.72 13.74 15.26
CA LEU A 157 0.94 14.88 16.14
C LEU A 157 -0.41 15.48 16.53
N GLN A 158 -0.68 15.52 17.84
CA GLN A 158 -1.79 16.33 18.35
C GLN A 158 -1.34 17.78 18.37
N MET A 159 -2.02 18.62 17.61
CA MET A 159 -1.85 20.06 17.59
C MET A 159 -2.98 20.71 18.41
N GLY A 160 -2.78 21.77 19.14
CA GLY A 160 -3.80 22.33 20.04
C GLY A 160 -5.19 22.48 19.40
N GLY A 161 -6.26 22.42 20.21
CA GLY A 161 -7.64 22.64 19.78
C GLY A 161 -8.23 21.53 18.93
N ASP A 162 -7.99 20.27 19.27
CA ASP A 162 -8.46 19.06 18.59
C ASP A 162 -7.92 18.86 17.16
N ALA A 163 -6.99 19.71 16.72
CA ALA A 163 -6.32 19.54 15.45
C ALA A 163 -5.25 18.44 15.53
N ARG A 164 -5.09 17.69 14.43
CA ARG A 164 -4.12 16.61 14.28
C ARG A 164 -3.36 16.73 12.97
N LEU A 165 -2.10 16.37 13.01
CA LEU A 165 -1.27 16.25 11.82
C LEU A 165 -0.76 14.81 11.71
N TYR A 166 -1.17 14.12 10.67
CA TYR A 166 -0.69 12.79 10.33
C TYR A 166 0.39 12.92 9.27
N LEU A 167 1.53 12.33 9.54
CA LEU A 167 2.67 12.29 8.63
C LEU A 167 3.05 10.84 8.34
N ARG A 168 3.29 10.54 7.08
CA ARG A 168 3.87 9.28 6.65
C ARG A 168 4.94 9.55 5.61
N ALA A 169 6.14 9.06 5.85
CA ALA A 169 7.25 9.13 4.90
C ALA A 169 7.84 7.75 4.72
N GLY A 170 8.13 7.37 3.51
CA GLY A 170 8.69 6.06 3.23
C GLY A 170 9.40 6.01 1.89
N GLY A 171 10.23 5.01 1.75
CA GLY A 171 10.95 4.77 0.50
C GLY A 171 11.44 3.35 0.41
N GLY A 172 11.74 2.93 -0.79
CA GLY A 172 12.25 1.60 -1.05
C GLY A 172 13.07 1.51 -2.31
N GLY A 173 13.78 0.41 -2.43
CA GLY A 173 14.61 0.14 -3.59
C GLY A 173 14.85 -1.34 -3.83
N PHE A 174 15.03 -1.68 -5.10
CA PHE A 174 15.59 -2.94 -5.54
C PHE A 174 17.08 -2.79 -5.77
N PHE A 175 17.83 -3.74 -5.23
CA PHE A 175 19.27 -3.86 -5.37
C PHE A 175 19.59 -5.24 -5.95
N HIS A 176 20.68 -5.37 -6.69
CA HIS A 176 21.11 -6.65 -7.31
C HIS A 176 20.00 -7.32 -8.13
N THR A 177 19.49 -6.58 -9.11
CA THR A 177 18.37 -7.03 -9.94
C THR A 177 18.88 -7.80 -11.16
N ASP A 178 19.40 -9.02 -10.97
CA ASP A 178 19.91 -9.83 -12.09
C ASP A 178 18.78 -10.54 -12.83
N ASP A 179 17.77 -11.01 -12.12
CA ASP A 179 16.59 -11.66 -12.70
C ASP A 179 15.36 -11.33 -11.84
N VAL A 180 14.61 -10.30 -12.24
CA VAL A 180 13.41 -9.86 -11.54
C VAL A 180 12.21 -9.93 -12.48
N TYR A 181 11.18 -10.61 -12.04
CA TYR A 181 9.92 -10.67 -12.77
C TYR A 181 9.19 -9.33 -12.65
N PHE A 182 8.54 -8.86 -13.71
CA PHE A 182 7.86 -7.54 -13.69
C PHE A 182 6.87 -7.38 -12.52
N ALA A 183 6.17 -8.45 -12.12
CA ALA A 183 5.24 -8.42 -11.00
C ALA A 183 5.93 -8.23 -9.64
N ASP A 184 7.24 -8.44 -9.55
CA ASP A 184 8.01 -8.27 -8.32
C ASP A 184 8.45 -6.81 -8.12
N TYR A 185 8.42 -5.99 -9.17
CA TYR A 185 8.67 -4.54 -9.06
C TYR A 185 7.54 -3.76 -8.35
N ALA A 186 6.47 -4.40 -7.99
CA ALA A 186 5.35 -3.76 -7.32
C ALA A 186 5.63 -3.55 -5.83
N PHE A 187 6.49 -2.60 -5.48
CA PHE A 187 6.74 -2.20 -4.08
C PHE A 187 5.50 -1.85 -3.29
N LEU A 188 4.60 -1.25 -3.97
CA LEU A 188 3.59 -0.42 -3.36
C LEU A 188 2.29 -1.19 -3.13
N ARG A 189 2.21 -2.44 -3.62
CA ARG A 189 1.06 -3.32 -3.44
C ARG A 189 0.88 -3.82 -2.01
N GLU A 190 1.97 -4.02 -1.28
CA GLU A 190 1.91 -4.58 0.08
C GLU A 190 1.80 -3.49 1.16
N ASN A 191 2.15 -2.25 0.85
CA ASN A 191 2.21 -1.13 1.79
C ASN A 191 1.11 -0.08 1.61
N ASN A 192 -0.11 -0.50 1.23
CA ASN A 192 -1.29 0.40 1.16
C ASN A 192 -1.08 1.65 0.30
N LEU A 193 -0.41 1.54 -0.83
CA LEU A 193 -0.82 2.38 -1.92
C LEU A 193 -2.18 1.86 -2.37
N PRO A 194 -3.12 2.72 -2.60
CA PRO A 194 -4.41 2.32 -3.08
C PRO A 194 -4.27 1.85 -4.53
N VAL A 195 -3.85 0.62 -4.67
CA VAL A 195 -4.01 -0.13 -5.92
C VAL A 195 -5.45 -0.57 -6.04
N GLU A 196 -6.10 -0.63 -4.93
CA GLU A 196 -7.50 -1.04 -4.80
C GLU A 196 -8.12 -0.10 -3.79
N ARG A 197 -9.30 0.36 -4.09
CA ARG A 197 -10.20 1.17 -3.29
C ARG A 197 -9.85 1.13 -1.79
N SER A 198 -8.99 2.03 -1.38
CA SER A 198 -8.87 2.33 0.04
C SER A 198 -10.06 3.18 0.41
N ASP A 199 -10.86 2.73 1.35
CA ASP A 199 -11.93 3.55 1.91
C ASP A 199 -11.37 4.71 2.73
N GLU A 200 -10.07 4.69 3.00
CA GLU A 200 -9.38 5.74 3.72
C GLU A 200 -9.13 6.96 2.85
N LEU A 201 -9.57 8.09 3.33
CA LEU A 201 -9.20 9.42 2.83
C LEU A 201 -8.01 9.92 3.66
N GLY A 202 -6.79 9.74 3.16
CA GLY A 202 -5.57 10.21 3.80
C GLY A 202 -4.50 9.13 3.93
N GLY A 203 -3.23 9.53 3.91
CA GLY A 203 -2.09 8.63 3.96
C GLY A 203 -1.86 7.77 2.70
N VAL A 204 -2.63 8.04 1.65
CA VAL A 204 -2.62 7.33 0.37
C VAL A 204 -2.82 8.30 -0.79
N PHE A 205 -2.41 7.92 -1.99
CA PHE A 205 -2.70 8.65 -3.21
C PHE A 205 -4.13 8.34 -3.67
N GLN A 206 -4.84 9.34 -4.19
CA GLN A 206 -6.22 9.23 -4.63
C GLN A 206 -6.35 9.21 -6.16
N LEU A 207 -5.41 9.83 -6.88
CA LEU A 207 -5.42 10.04 -8.32
C LEU A 207 -4.20 9.44 -9.02
N LEU A 208 -3.42 8.60 -8.34
CA LEU A 208 -2.22 8.00 -8.90
C LEU A 208 -2.58 6.85 -9.85
N ASP A 209 -2.18 6.96 -11.11
CA ASP A 209 -2.34 5.87 -12.08
C ASP A 209 -1.46 4.68 -11.71
N SER A 210 -2.05 3.51 -11.70
CA SER A 210 -1.37 2.28 -11.27
C SER A 210 -0.21 1.87 -12.19
N GLU A 211 -0.25 2.21 -13.48
CA GLU A 211 0.81 1.91 -14.43
C GLU A 211 2.13 2.66 -14.14
N TRP A 212 2.09 3.77 -13.42
CA TRP A 212 3.28 4.59 -13.20
C TRP A 212 4.27 4.01 -12.18
N TYR A 213 3.83 3.21 -11.25
CA TYR A 213 4.71 2.65 -10.21
C TYR A 213 5.12 1.20 -10.45
N ASN A 214 4.52 0.51 -11.40
CA ASN A 214 4.79 -0.91 -11.66
C ASN A 214 6.21 -1.22 -12.20
N ALA A 215 6.95 -0.24 -12.66
CA ALA A 215 8.29 -0.42 -13.23
C ALA A 215 9.40 0.33 -12.47
N ALA A 216 9.10 0.83 -11.29
CA ALA A 216 10.07 1.63 -10.54
C ALA A 216 11.03 0.75 -9.74
N LYS A 217 12.35 0.99 -9.91
CA LYS A 217 13.38 0.34 -9.09
C LYS A 217 13.56 1.01 -7.73
N LYS A 218 13.16 2.27 -7.58
CA LYS A 218 13.27 3.06 -6.35
C LYS A 218 12.11 4.04 -6.26
N TYR A 219 11.64 4.28 -5.07
CA TYR A 219 10.65 5.30 -4.80
C TYR A 219 10.91 6.00 -3.46
N PHE A 220 10.37 7.20 -3.35
CA PHE A 220 10.18 7.92 -2.09
C PHE A 220 8.77 8.49 -2.08
N ARG A 221 8.07 8.38 -0.94
CA ARG A 221 6.73 8.94 -0.75
C ARG A 221 6.64 9.75 0.52
N LEU A 222 5.79 10.76 0.50
CA LEU A 222 5.43 11.57 1.64
C LEU A 222 3.92 11.81 1.61
N HIS A 223 3.26 11.59 2.73
CA HIS A 223 1.86 11.95 2.93
C HIS A 223 1.75 12.81 4.17
N ALA A 224 1.02 13.91 4.07
CA ALA A 224 0.67 14.78 5.17
C ALA A 224 -0.85 15.01 5.15
N THR A 225 -1.51 14.74 6.27
CA THR A 225 -2.93 15.02 6.45
C THR A 225 -3.09 15.88 7.70
N TYR A 226 -3.55 17.10 7.51
CA TYR A 226 -3.93 18.00 8.60
C TYR A 226 -5.44 17.92 8.79
N GLU A 227 -5.87 17.56 9.98
CA GLU A 227 -7.27 17.45 10.37
C GLU A 227 -7.58 18.49 11.45
N SER A 228 -8.67 19.19 11.30
CA SER A 228 -9.15 20.17 12.28
C SER A 228 -10.67 20.29 12.22
N PRO A 229 -11.37 20.40 13.35
CA PRO A 229 -12.82 20.65 13.35
C PRO A 229 -13.18 22.08 12.93
N PHE A 230 -12.20 23.04 12.92
CA PHE A 230 -12.45 24.46 12.72
C PHE A 230 -11.55 25.06 11.65
N PHE A 231 -11.73 24.71 10.39
CA PHE A 231 -10.87 25.25 9.34
C PHE A 231 -11.59 26.28 8.44
N VAL A 232 -12.45 25.82 7.55
CA VAL A 232 -13.15 26.69 6.58
C VAL A 232 -14.65 26.67 6.80
N VAL A 233 -15.27 25.48 6.81
CA VAL A 233 -16.72 25.34 6.81
C VAL A 233 -17.33 25.87 8.10
N GLN A 234 -16.81 25.50 9.23
CA GLN A 234 -17.33 25.98 10.50
C GLN A 234 -17.06 27.48 10.74
N ARG A 235 -15.98 28.02 10.16
CA ARG A 235 -15.67 29.45 10.24
C ARG A 235 -16.60 30.29 9.37
N LEU A 236 -16.93 29.79 8.16
CA LEU A 236 -17.84 30.47 7.21
C LEU A 236 -19.30 30.19 7.52
N PHE A 237 -19.61 29.00 8.02
CA PHE A 237 -20.95 28.54 8.31
C PHE A 237 -21.06 27.97 9.74
N PRO A 238 -21.08 28.81 10.77
CA PRO A 238 -21.10 28.35 12.17
C PRO A 238 -22.29 27.47 12.56
N LYS A 239 -23.33 27.47 11.71
CA LYS A 239 -24.53 26.63 11.87
C LYS A 239 -24.41 25.25 11.22
N ALA A 240 -23.36 24.96 10.46
CA ALA A 240 -23.13 23.68 9.81
C ALA A 240 -22.60 22.63 10.81
N ARG A 241 -23.43 22.28 11.81
CA ARG A 241 -23.08 21.31 12.87
C ARG A 241 -22.87 19.88 12.40
N LEU A 242 -23.17 19.59 11.14
CA LEU A 242 -23.00 18.24 10.56
C LEU A 242 -21.54 17.94 10.21
N VAL A 243 -20.71 18.96 9.99
CA VAL A 243 -19.28 18.75 9.68
C VAL A 243 -18.52 18.64 10.99
N GLU A 244 -17.98 17.45 11.26
CA GLU A 244 -17.21 17.18 12.48
C GLU A 244 -15.73 17.51 12.30
N ASN A 245 -15.20 17.28 11.10
CA ASN A 245 -13.80 17.56 10.80
C ASN A 245 -13.61 17.99 9.35
N GLU A 246 -12.57 18.75 9.16
CA GLU A 246 -12.08 19.18 7.85
C GLU A 246 -10.62 18.73 7.72
N ARG A 247 -10.23 18.29 6.52
CA ARG A 247 -8.92 17.72 6.28
C ARG A 247 -8.25 18.38 5.09
N LEU A 248 -6.96 18.67 5.23
CA LEU A 248 -6.08 19.05 4.12
C LEU A 248 -5.12 17.91 3.86
N TYR A 249 -4.96 17.56 2.60
CA TYR A 249 -4.08 16.48 2.16
C TYR A 249 -2.97 17.04 1.28
N ALA A 250 -1.74 16.56 1.51
CA ALA A 250 -0.61 16.83 0.66
C ALA A 250 0.21 15.53 0.51
N ASN A 251 0.27 15.01 -0.71
CA ASN A 251 0.93 13.76 -1.03
C ASN A 251 1.99 14.01 -2.10
N VAL A 252 3.14 13.38 -1.96
CA VAL A 252 4.25 13.46 -2.92
C VAL A 252 4.83 12.07 -3.16
N LEU A 253 5.05 11.73 -4.42
CA LEU A 253 5.75 10.52 -4.86
C LEU A 253 6.88 10.91 -5.80
N ILE A 254 8.06 10.36 -5.55
CA ILE A 254 9.24 10.52 -6.38
C ILE A 254 9.69 9.13 -6.85
N MET A 255 9.78 8.97 -8.14
CA MET A 255 10.27 7.76 -8.80
C MET A 255 11.17 8.16 -9.96
N SER A 256 11.85 7.21 -10.60
CA SER A 256 12.77 7.51 -11.71
C SER A 256 12.10 8.21 -12.90
N HIS A 257 10.80 7.99 -13.11
CA HIS A 257 10.02 8.58 -14.21
C HIS A 257 8.94 9.58 -13.75
N LEU A 258 8.79 9.78 -12.43
CA LEU A 258 7.88 10.74 -11.81
C LEU A 258 8.68 11.62 -10.83
N THR A 259 8.97 12.86 -11.22
CA THR A 259 9.86 13.76 -10.46
C THR A 259 9.31 15.18 -10.37
N PRO A 260 8.47 15.51 -9.38
CA PRO A 260 7.64 14.65 -8.55
C PRO A 260 6.25 14.39 -9.17
N TYR A 261 5.55 13.38 -8.67
CA TYR A 261 4.10 13.35 -8.66
C TYR A 261 3.60 13.93 -7.34
N SER A 262 2.57 14.76 -7.38
CA SER A 262 2.03 15.38 -6.17
C SER A 262 0.51 15.48 -6.23
N GLU A 263 -0.13 15.33 -5.07
CA GLU A 263 -1.57 15.55 -4.91
C GLU A 263 -1.81 16.51 -3.76
N LEU A 264 -2.75 17.43 -3.97
CA LEU A 264 -3.31 18.28 -2.92
C LEU A 264 -4.80 18.00 -2.84
N GLY A 265 -5.34 17.94 -1.64
CA GLY A 265 -6.74 17.68 -1.44
C GLY A 265 -7.33 18.43 -0.27
N TYR A 266 -8.65 18.59 -0.30
CA TYR A 266 -9.47 19.08 0.78
C TYR A 266 -10.64 18.15 1.00
N GLY A 267 -10.90 17.80 2.25
CA GLY A 267 -11.98 16.90 2.62
C GLY A 267 -12.79 17.42 3.80
N ILE A 268 -14.01 16.94 3.86
CA ILE A 268 -14.94 17.17 4.96
C ILE A 268 -15.45 15.84 5.48
N GLY A 269 -15.53 15.70 6.79
CA GLY A 269 -16.06 14.53 7.47
C GLY A 269 -17.31 14.86 8.28
N THR A 270 -18.28 13.99 8.18
CA THR A 270 -19.49 13.94 9.00
C THR A 270 -19.55 12.57 9.68
N PRO A 271 -20.46 12.31 10.65
CA PRO A 271 -20.60 11.00 11.27
C PRO A 271 -20.86 9.85 10.29
N TYR A 272 -21.39 10.14 9.10
CA TYR A 272 -21.85 9.10 8.16
C TYR A 272 -21.17 9.20 6.78
N VAL A 273 -20.60 10.33 6.44
CA VAL A 273 -20.07 10.58 5.10
C VAL A 273 -18.76 11.34 5.19
N ASP A 274 -17.73 10.80 4.58
CA ASP A 274 -16.49 11.49 4.28
C ASP A 274 -16.44 11.83 2.79
N ALA A 275 -16.14 13.07 2.46
CA ALA A 275 -15.99 13.53 1.08
C ALA A 275 -14.67 14.28 0.92
N GLY A 276 -13.94 13.99 -0.15
CA GLY A 276 -12.67 14.64 -0.49
C GLY A 276 -12.60 15.03 -1.95
N PHE A 277 -12.00 16.17 -2.22
CA PHE A 277 -11.66 16.65 -3.56
C PHE A 277 -10.14 16.74 -3.68
N PHE A 278 -9.59 16.28 -4.79
CA PHE A 278 -8.16 16.16 -5.02
C PHE A 278 -7.76 16.72 -6.36
N VAL A 279 -6.57 17.32 -6.40
CA VAL A 279 -5.92 17.82 -7.61
C VAL A 279 -4.53 17.21 -7.67
N SER A 280 -4.16 16.67 -8.81
CA SER A 280 -2.83 16.08 -9.00
C SER A 280 -1.99 16.83 -10.02
N ALA A 281 -0.68 16.77 -9.85
CA ALA A 281 0.32 17.28 -10.75
C ALA A 281 1.42 16.24 -11.02
N LYS A 282 1.83 16.11 -12.27
CA LYS A 282 2.94 15.27 -12.73
C LYS A 282 4.06 16.15 -13.23
N ASN A 283 5.25 16.00 -12.67
CA ASN A 283 6.42 16.82 -13.03
C ASN A 283 6.09 18.34 -12.97
N LEU A 284 5.39 18.75 -11.90
CA LEU A 284 4.94 20.12 -11.63
C LEU A 284 3.92 20.66 -12.64
N LYS A 285 3.38 19.85 -13.51
CA LYS A 285 2.29 20.23 -14.45
C LYS A 285 0.99 19.62 -13.95
N PHE A 286 -0.09 20.38 -14.04
CA PHE A 286 -1.43 19.89 -13.77
C PHE A 286 -1.69 18.58 -14.53
N HIS A 287 -2.23 17.58 -13.84
CA HIS A 287 -2.52 16.28 -14.41
C HIS A 287 -4.01 15.96 -14.38
N SER A 288 -4.60 15.86 -13.19
CA SER A 288 -6.00 15.47 -13.06
C SER A 288 -6.65 16.06 -11.80
N VAL A 289 -7.97 15.99 -11.78
CA VAL A 289 -8.80 16.25 -10.61
C VAL A 289 -9.73 15.07 -10.37
N GLY A 290 -10.10 14.86 -9.12
CA GLY A 290 -11.06 13.84 -8.77
C GLY A 290 -11.67 14.08 -7.40
N TYR A 291 -12.71 13.34 -7.10
CA TYR A 291 -13.36 13.35 -5.80
C TYR A 291 -13.59 11.93 -5.31
N LYS A 292 -13.70 11.80 -4.00
CA LYS A 292 -14.03 10.55 -3.36
C LYS A 292 -15.07 10.80 -2.28
N ILE A 293 -16.05 9.93 -2.23
CA ILE A 293 -17.09 9.94 -1.19
C ILE A 293 -17.11 8.54 -0.57
N THR A 294 -16.96 8.49 0.75
CA THR A 294 -17.08 7.27 1.54
C THR A 294 -18.29 7.38 2.45
N VAL A 295 -19.14 6.37 2.48
CA VAL A 295 -20.33 6.33 3.32
C VAL A 295 -20.17 5.22 4.35
N SER A 296 -20.23 5.57 5.65
CA SER A 296 -20.26 4.62 6.75
C SER A 296 -21.71 4.30 7.09
N LEU A 297 -22.15 3.10 6.77
CA LEU A 297 -23.54 2.66 7.03
C LEU A 297 -23.79 2.34 8.50
N PHE A 298 -22.74 2.10 9.26
CA PHE A 298 -22.79 1.85 10.70
C PHE A 298 -21.73 2.75 11.34
N GLY A 299 -22.15 3.69 12.18
CA GLY A 299 -21.22 4.50 12.96
C GLY A 299 -20.45 3.57 13.92
N ASP A 300 -19.14 3.80 14.00
CA ASP A 300 -18.23 3.13 14.96
C ASP A 300 -18.55 3.52 16.41
#